data_c2e84373f436cfd8156f04b84018b346
#
_entry.id   c2e84373f436cfd8156f04b84018b346
#
_cell.length_a   1.000
_cell.length_b   1.000
_cell.length_c   1.000
_cell.angle_alpha   90.00
_cell.angle_beta   90.00
_cell.angle_gamma   90.00
#
_symmetry.space_group_name_H-M   'P 1'
#
loop_
_entity.id
_entity.type
_entity.pdbx_description
1 polymer ?
#
loop_
_entity_poly.entity_id
_entity_poly.type
_entity_poly.pdbx_seq_one_letter_code
_entity_poly.pdbx_strand_id
1 'polypeptide(L)'
;MQKLLTPFLFFLSIHFYSSELWAQNKSMGQSDPNAKKVLDAVSANFKKYKSVKASFVFKNEDAKGKVLGVKKGNLFMKGTKYRITLVGGQDIFCDGVNIWTYDKTANEVTISKFDPTQNTITPQKLFTNFYDKDFLYRLNADKSEAGKKLHEIELTPYDKTKSFFKVYLLVDKATKTIYSTKIMEKSGVHYVYTVNALNGNAPIGDDVFVFDKKKYPGVELVDLR
;
A
#
# COMPACT_ATOMS: atom_id res chain seq x y z
N MET A 1 -65.72 -13.14 -67.89
CA MET A 1 -64.75 -14.11 -67.35
C MET A 1 -63.65 -13.35 -66.61
N GLN A 2 -63.81 -13.23 -65.30
CA GLN A 2 -63.02 -12.40 -64.46
C GLN A 2 -62.09 -13.36 -63.67
N LYS A 3 -60.77 -13.26 -63.88
CA LYS A 3 -59.77 -14.06 -63.11
C LYS A 3 -59.39 -13.29 -61.88
N LEU A 4 -59.73 -13.87 -60.70
CA LEU A 4 -59.28 -13.39 -59.42
C LEU A 4 -57.73 -13.75 -59.28
N LEU A 5 -56.94 -12.72 -59.03
CA LEU A 5 -55.54 -12.87 -58.52
C LEU A 5 -55.56 -12.77 -56.98
N THR A 6 -55.17 -13.84 -56.34
CA THR A 6 -54.91 -13.87 -54.89
C THR A 6 -53.49 -13.36 -54.62
N PRO A 7 -53.25 -12.42 -53.72
CA PRO A 7 -51.90 -12.05 -53.33
C PRO A 7 -51.39 -13.03 -52.28
N PHE A 8 -50.22 -13.61 -52.59
CA PHE A 8 -49.44 -14.44 -51.67
C PHE A 8 -48.72 -13.55 -50.68
N LEU A 9 -49.18 -13.56 -49.41
CA LEU A 9 -48.51 -12.85 -48.31
C LEU A 9 -47.28 -13.65 -47.89
N PHE A 10 -46.13 -13.11 -48.22
CA PHE A 10 -44.83 -13.64 -47.76
C PHE A 10 -44.59 -13.09 -46.36
N PHE A 11 -44.79 -13.94 -45.32
CA PHE A 11 -44.44 -13.64 -43.93
C PHE A 11 -42.91 -13.71 -43.77
N LEU A 12 -42.27 -12.55 -43.77
CA LEU A 12 -40.84 -12.45 -43.46
C LEU A 12 -40.66 -12.49 -41.93
N SER A 13 -40.39 -13.67 -41.37
CA SER A 13 -40.09 -13.80 -39.97
C SER A 13 -38.65 -13.27 -39.68
N ILE A 14 -38.58 -12.04 -39.20
CA ILE A 14 -37.36 -11.45 -38.71
C ILE A 14 -37.03 -12.10 -37.37
N HIS A 15 -36.10 -13.05 -37.41
CA HIS A 15 -35.49 -13.58 -36.16
C HIS A 15 -34.53 -12.53 -35.61
N PHE A 16 -34.99 -11.82 -34.56
CA PHE A 16 -34.10 -11.04 -33.72
C PHE A 16 -33.18 -12.04 -32.94
N TYR A 17 -31.97 -12.22 -33.45
CA TYR A 17 -30.90 -12.78 -32.61
C TYR A 17 -30.55 -11.71 -31.60
N SER A 18 -31.12 -11.80 -30.40
CA SER A 18 -30.60 -11.11 -29.22
C SER A 18 -29.23 -11.71 -28.91
N SER A 19 -28.18 -11.10 -29.43
CA SER A 19 -26.81 -11.32 -28.95
C SER A 19 -26.79 -10.81 -27.52
N GLU A 20 -26.97 -11.71 -26.55
CA GLU A 20 -26.64 -11.44 -25.17
C GLU A 20 -25.14 -11.10 -25.14
N LEU A 21 -24.84 -9.81 -25.07
CA LEU A 21 -23.53 -9.29 -24.68
C LEU A 21 -23.29 -9.75 -23.24
N TRP A 22 -22.74 -10.94 -23.08
CA TRP A 22 -22.11 -11.35 -21.84
C TRP A 22 -20.96 -10.38 -21.66
N ALA A 23 -21.19 -9.30 -20.92
CA ALA A 23 -20.14 -8.48 -20.38
C ALA A 23 -19.27 -9.45 -19.55
N GLN A 24 -18.17 -9.90 -20.12
CA GLN A 24 -17.14 -10.64 -19.41
C GLN A 24 -16.60 -9.69 -18.34
N ASN A 25 -17.24 -9.72 -17.18
CA ASN A 25 -16.65 -9.27 -15.94
C ASN A 25 -15.43 -10.18 -15.75
N LYS A 26 -14.27 -9.77 -16.30
CA LYS A 26 -13.00 -10.43 -16.02
C LYS A 26 -12.80 -10.33 -14.51
N SER A 27 -13.29 -11.32 -13.79
CA SER A 27 -12.97 -11.44 -12.36
C SER A 27 -11.45 -11.43 -12.27
N MET A 28 -10.91 -10.55 -11.47
CA MET A 28 -9.48 -10.53 -11.16
C MET A 28 -9.15 -11.80 -10.40
N GLY A 29 -9.00 -12.93 -10.99
CA GLY A 29 -8.63 -14.26 -10.45
C GLY A 29 -8.74 -14.42 -8.92
N GLN A 30 -8.50 -15.62 -8.45
CA GLN A 30 -8.44 -15.87 -6.99
C GLN A 30 -7.04 -15.57 -6.45
N SER A 31 -6.98 -15.07 -5.21
CA SER A 31 -5.73 -14.89 -4.48
C SER A 31 -5.07 -16.23 -4.20
N ASP A 32 -3.74 -16.27 -4.28
CA ASP A 32 -2.94 -17.47 -4.08
C ASP A 32 -2.92 -17.89 -2.59
N PRO A 33 -3.40 -19.12 -2.25
CA PRO A 33 -3.39 -19.60 -0.87
C PRO A 33 -1.97 -19.68 -0.25
N ASN A 34 -0.93 -19.89 -1.06
CA ASN A 34 0.45 -19.93 -0.55
C ASN A 34 0.95 -18.52 -0.22
N ALA A 35 0.62 -17.53 -1.05
CA ALA A 35 0.86 -16.13 -0.71
C ALA A 35 0.15 -15.75 0.58
N LYS A 36 -1.11 -16.19 0.75
CA LYS A 36 -1.88 -15.95 1.99
C LYS A 36 -1.16 -16.49 3.21
N LYS A 37 -0.67 -17.72 3.18
CA LYS A 37 0.07 -18.32 4.31
C LYS A 37 1.27 -17.49 4.72
N VAL A 38 2.02 -16.93 3.77
CA VAL A 38 3.17 -16.06 4.05
C VAL A 38 2.72 -14.75 4.67
N LEU A 39 1.70 -14.11 4.11
CA LEU A 39 1.16 -12.85 4.61
C LEU A 39 0.56 -13.00 6.02
N ASP A 40 -0.20 -14.08 6.25
CA ASP A 40 -0.74 -14.40 7.58
C ASP A 40 0.38 -14.60 8.61
N ALA A 41 1.48 -15.26 8.24
CA ALA A 41 2.62 -15.46 9.12
C ALA A 41 3.32 -14.14 9.48
N VAL A 42 3.47 -13.22 8.51
CA VAL A 42 3.99 -11.86 8.74
C VAL A 42 3.07 -11.11 9.71
N SER A 43 1.77 -11.11 9.44
CA SER A 43 0.79 -10.43 10.28
C SER A 43 0.75 -11.00 11.71
N ALA A 44 0.74 -12.33 11.85
CA ALA A 44 0.77 -12.99 13.16
C ALA A 44 2.05 -12.67 13.95
N ASN A 45 3.19 -12.59 13.25
CA ASN A 45 4.45 -12.21 13.86
C ASN A 45 4.44 -10.75 14.32
N PHE A 46 3.96 -9.85 13.48
CA PHE A 46 3.88 -8.43 13.79
C PHE A 46 2.93 -8.12 14.97
N LYS A 47 1.80 -8.82 15.06
CA LYS A 47 0.83 -8.68 16.16
C LYS A 47 1.40 -9.02 17.55
N LYS A 48 2.53 -9.72 17.63
CA LYS A 48 3.23 -10.01 18.90
C LYS A 48 3.96 -8.79 19.45
N TYR A 49 4.22 -7.78 18.61
CA TYR A 49 4.95 -6.60 19.04
C TYR A 49 4.01 -5.56 19.65
N LYS A 50 4.27 -5.18 20.90
CA LYS A 50 3.60 -4.05 21.56
C LYS A 50 4.04 -2.70 21.01
N SER A 51 5.28 -2.66 20.50
CA SER A 51 5.91 -1.50 19.88
C SER A 51 6.93 -1.96 18.84
N VAL A 52 7.26 -1.11 17.89
CA VAL A 52 8.28 -1.37 16.86
C VAL A 52 9.16 -0.15 16.70
N LYS A 53 10.47 -0.38 16.69
CA LYS A 53 11.46 0.57 16.21
C LYS A 53 12.18 -0.05 15.02
N ALA A 54 12.16 0.60 13.88
CA ALA A 54 12.86 0.12 12.68
C ALA A 54 13.67 1.24 12.04
N SER A 55 14.78 0.88 11.41
CA SER A 55 15.50 1.75 10.47
C SER A 55 15.31 1.22 9.05
N PHE A 56 15.20 2.11 8.08
CA PHE A 56 14.97 1.75 6.70
C PHE A 56 15.69 2.68 5.73
N VAL A 57 15.88 2.21 4.52
CA VAL A 57 16.26 3.01 3.36
C VAL A 57 15.05 3.18 2.47
N PHE A 58 14.75 4.41 2.11
CA PHE A 58 13.76 4.79 1.12
C PHE A 58 14.48 5.15 -0.18
N LYS A 59 14.01 4.61 -1.30
CA LYS A 59 14.45 4.98 -2.64
C LYS A 59 13.24 5.36 -3.48
N ASN A 60 13.37 6.38 -4.30
CA ASN A 60 12.48 6.61 -5.41
C ASN A 60 13.20 6.25 -6.72
N GLU A 61 12.50 5.54 -7.59
CA GLU A 61 13.00 5.04 -8.86
C GLU A 61 12.08 5.52 -9.99
N ASP A 62 12.59 5.68 -11.20
CA ASP A 62 11.75 5.87 -12.38
C ASP A 62 11.12 4.54 -12.82
N ALA A 63 10.29 4.58 -13.88
CA ALA A 63 9.61 3.40 -14.44
C ALA A 63 10.58 2.32 -14.94
N LYS A 64 11.83 2.68 -15.25
CA LYS A 64 12.88 1.75 -15.69
C LYS A 64 13.72 1.21 -14.54
N GLY A 65 13.45 1.65 -13.29
CA GLY A 65 14.18 1.25 -12.09
C GLY A 65 15.46 2.04 -11.83
N LYS A 66 15.68 3.15 -12.55
CA LYS A 66 16.81 4.05 -12.26
C LYS A 66 16.52 4.80 -10.96
N VAL A 67 17.43 4.73 -10.01
CA VAL A 67 17.34 5.43 -8.72
C VAL A 67 17.43 6.94 -8.94
N LEU A 68 16.41 7.67 -8.51
CA LEU A 68 16.30 9.13 -8.55
C LEU A 68 16.73 9.77 -7.24
N GLY A 69 16.57 9.06 -6.12
CA GLY A 69 16.94 9.55 -4.82
C GLY A 69 16.96 8.46 -3.76
N VAL A 70 17.76 8.66 -2.72
CA VAL A 70 17.88 7.75 -1.58
C VAL A 70 17.83 8.55 -0.30
N LYS A 71 17.01 8.12 0.67
CA LYS A 71 16.95 8.69 2.01
C LYS A 71 16.99 7.58 3.06
N LYS A 72 17.59 7.85 4.20
CA LYS A 72 17.52 6.98 5.37
C LYS A 72 16.40 7.47 6.28
N GLY A 73 15.72 6.54 6.95
CA GLY A 73 14.63 6.87 7.85
C GLY A 73 14.54 5.93 9.04
N ASN A 74 13.76 6.36 10.03
CA ASN A 74 13.36 5.54 11.16
C ASN A 74 11.84 5.53 11.26
N LEU A 75 11.33 4.40 11.73
CA LEU A 75 9.93 4.19 12.04
C LEU A 75 9.83 3.80 13.53
N PHE A 76 8.94 4.46 14.25
CA PHE A 76 8.50 4.12 15.59
C PHE A 76 7.00 3.86 15.56
N MET A 77 6.54 2.79 16.19
CA MET A 77 5.11 2.44 16.23
C MET A 77 4.73 1.90 17.61
N LYS A 78 3.51 2.22 18.05
CA LYS A 78 2.88 1.68 19.26
C LYS A 78 1.36 1.76 19.12
N GLY A 79 0.70 0.62 18.92
CA GLY A 79 -0.73 0.59 18.59
C GLY A 79 -1.02 1.36 17.29
N THR A 80 -1.91 2.35 17.35
CA THR A 80 -2.25 3.23 16.21
C THR A 80 -1.29 4.40 16.04
N LYS A 81 -0.42 4.64 17.02
CA LYS A 81 0.55 5.74 17.01
C LYS A 81 1.77 5.38 16.17
N TYR A 82 2.29 6.35 15.43
CA TYR A 82 3.53 6.16 14.70
C TYR A 82 4.30 7.47 14.53
N ARG A 83 5.61 7.35 14.34
CA ARG A 83 6.47 8.42 13.88
C ARG A 83 7.39 7.90 12.78
N ILE A 84 7.48 8.64 11.69
CA ILE A 84 8.42 8.40 10.59
C ILE A 84 9.35 9.60 10.53
N THR A 85 10.65 9.35 10.48
CA THR A 85 11.66 10.39 10.27
C THR A 85 12.44 10.09 9.01
N LEU A 86 12.63 11.10 8.15
CA LEU A 86 13.47 10.99 6.96
C LEU A 86 14.64 11.98 7.08
N VAL A 87 15.85 11.50 6.86
CA VAL A 87 17.03 12.35 6.85
C VAL A 87 16.95 13.29 5.65
N GLY A 88 17.04 14.59 5.88
CA GLY A 88 16.89 15.62 4.84
C GLY A 88 15.51 15.65 4.19
N GLY A 89 14.47 15.25 4.92
CA GLY A 89 13.09 15.24 4.45
C GLY A 89 12.11 15.55 5.56
N GLN A 90 10.89 15.06 5.41
CA GLN A 90 9.80 15.28 6.36
C GLN A 90 9.88 14.34 7.56
N ASP A 91 9.38 14.80 8.70
CA ASP A 91 9.03 13.97 9.85
C ASP A 91 7.51 13.92 9.95
N ILE A 92 6.96 12.72 10.11
CA ILE A 92 5.53 12.50 10.29
C ILE A 92 5.31 11.95 11.70
N PHE A 93 4.40 12.58 12.46
CA PHE A 93 3.98 12.14 13.78
C PHE A 93 2.50 11.80 13.73
N CYS A 94 2.08 10.76 14.43
CA CYS A 94 0.68 10.39 14.59
C CYS A 94 0.45 9.88 16.02
N ASP A 95 -0.40 10.56 16.77
CA ASP A 95 -0.77 10.17 18.14
C ASP A 95 -2.00 9.27 18.20
N GLY A 96 -2.55 8.91 17.02
CA GLY A 96 -3.79 8.15 16.87
C GLY A 96 -5.04 9.02 16.74
N VAL A 97 -4.92 10.36 16.87
CA VAL A 97 -6.00 11.34 16.68
C VAL A 97 -5.61 12.38 15.61
N ASN A 98 -4.39 12.87 15.67
CA ASN A 98 -3.85 13.87 14.76
C ASN A 98 -2.62 13.32 14.03
N ILE A 99 -2.37 13.87 12.85
CA ILE A 99 -1.14 13.69 12.09
C ILE A 99 -0.48 15.05 11.95
N TRP A 100 0.80 15.13 12.30
CA TRP A 100 1.67 16.27 12.02
C TRP A 100 2.68 15.88 10.96
N THR A 101 2.73 16.64 9.88
CA THR A 101 3.74 16.51 8.83
C THR A 101 4.66 17.72 8.89
N TYR A 102 5.86 17.53 9.41
CA TYR A 102 6.86 18.58 9.55
C TYR A 102 7.83 18.55 8.37
N ASP A 103 7.81 19.60 7.57
CA ASP A 103 8.79 19.82 6.51
C ASP A 103 9.98 20.60 7.08
N LYS A 104 11.13 19.94 7.15
CA LYS A 104 12.37 20.53 7.69
C LYS A 104 12.93 21.63 6.81
N THR A 105 12.63 21.59 5.51
CA THR A 105 13.16 22.54 4.54
C THR A 105 12.40 23.87 4.62
N ALA A 106 11.07 23.78 4.72
CA ALA A 106 10.20 24.94 4.85
C ALA A 106 10.10 25.44 6.31
N ASN A 107 10.53 24.64 7.29
CA ASN A 107 10.26 24.85 8.72
C ASN A 107 8.76 25.04 9.00
N GLU A 108 7.93 24.22 8.35
CA GLU A 108 6.47 24.25 8.45
C GLU A 108 5.95 22.91 8.98
N VAL A 109 4.92 22.95 9.81
CA VAL A 109 4.18 21.78 10.23
C VAL A 109 2.71 21.90 9.86
N THR A 110 2.21 20.94 9.10
CA THR A 110 0.79 20.79 8.80
C THR A 110 0.15 19.80 9.78
N ILE A 111 -1.01 20.16 10.35
CA ILE A 111 -1.79 19.29 11.23
C ILE A 111 -3.06 18.86 10.49
N SER A 112 -3.35 17.57 10.51
CA SER A 112 -4.61 17.00 10.02
C SER A 112 -5.18 15.96 10.98
N LYS A 113 -6.45 15.61 10.85
CA LYS A 113 -7.05 14.50 11.61
C LYS A 113 -6.56 13.17 11.09
N PHE A 114 -6.27 12.24 12.00
CA PHE A 114 -6.04 10.85 11.63
C PHE A 114 -7.37 10.18 11.28
N ASP A 115 -7.50 9.73 10.03
CA ASP A 115 -8.64 8.97 9.56
C ASP A 115 -8.18 7.56 9.15
N PRO A 116 -8.49 6.52 9.93
CA PRO A 116 -8.10 5.15 9.64
C PRO A 116 -8.81 4.58 8.38
N THR A 117 -9.89 5.22 7.91
CA THR A 117 -10.65 4.80 6.72
C THR A 117 -10.05 5.31 5.42
N GLN A 118 -9.18 6.32 5.49
CA GLN A 118 -8.51 6.83 4.30
C GLN A 118 -7.69 5.75 3.59
N ASN A 119 -7.71 5.80 2.27
CA ASN A 119 -7.04 4.86 1.36
C ASN A 119 -5.50 4.98 1.34
N THR A 120 -4.91 5.64 2.35
CA THR A 120 -3.45 5.76 2.49
C THR A 120 -2.85 4.49 3.08
N ILE A 121 -1.68 4.10 2.57
CA ILE A 121 -0.88 3.01 3.15
C ILE A 121 -0.18 3.57 4.39
N THR A 122 -0.73 3.32 5.58
CA THR A 122 -0.05 3.62 6.83
C THR A 122 0.94 2.50 7.19
N PRO A 123 1.95 2.78 8.03
CA PRO A 123 2.85 1.72 8.50
C PRO A 123 2.10 0.54 9.14
N GLN A 124 1.04 0.80 9.93
CA GLN A 124 0.24 -0.27 10.53
C GLN A 124 -0.44 -1.13 9.47
N LYS A 125 -1.02 -0.52 8.43
CA LYS A 125 -1.67 -1.25 7.34
C LYS A 125 -0.70 -2.20 6.63
N LEU A 126 0.58 -1.84 6.49
CA LEU A 126 1.58 -2.72 5.88
C LEU A 126 1.83 -4.01 6.68
N PHE A 127 1.55 -4.01 7.97
CA PHE A 127 1.83 -5.14 8.87
C PHE A 127 0.59 -5.84 9.41
N THR A 128 -0.62 -5.39 9.05
CA THR A 128 -1.89 -6.01 9.45
C THR A 128 -2.58 -6.67 8.25
N ASN A 129 -3.68 -7.36 8.48
CA ASN A 129 -4.39 -8.15 7.43
C ASN A 129 -5.09 -7.27 6.36
N PHE A 130 -4.54 -6.11 5.99
CA PHE A 130 -5.13 -5.23 4.98
C PHE A 130 -5.23 -5.87 3.60
N TYR A 131 -4.38 -6.87 3.32
CA TYR A 131 -4.29 -7.53 2.02
C TYR A 131 -5.54 -8.34 1.68
N ASP A 132 -6.24 -8.92 2.64
CA ASP A 132 -7.36 -9.84 2.39
C ASP A 132 -8.55 -9.19 1.68
N LYS A 133 -8.86 -7.93 2.01
CA LYS A 133 -10.01 -7.21 1.46
C LYS A 133 -9.64 -6.26 0.31
N ASP A 134 -8.41 -5.76 0.33
CA ASP A 134 -8.01 -4.65 -0.53
C ASP A 134 -7.19 -5.09 -1.75
N PHE A 135 -6.66 -6.33 -1.74
CA PHE A 135 -5.74 -6.79 -2.77
C PHE A 135 -5.99 -8.22 -3.24
N LEU A 136 -5.82 -8.41 -4.54
CA LEU A 136 -5.45 -9.70 -5.09
C LEU A 136 -3.96 -9.92 -4.83
N TYR A 137 -3.57 -11.09 -4.32
CA TYR A 137 -2.17 -11.40 -4.04
C TYR A 137 -1.72 -12.72 -4.68
N ARG A 138 -0.43 -12.77 -5.02
CA ARG A 138 0.22 -13.90 -5.69
C ARG A 138 1.63 -14.11 -5.14
N LEU A 139 2.03 -15.37 -4.95
CA LEU A 139 3.40 -15.74 -4.61
C LEU A 139 4.21 -15.88 -5.91
N ASN A 140 5.25 -15.10 -6.06
CA ASN A 140 6.19 -15.19 -7.15
C ASN A 140 7.36 -16.14 -6.79
N ALA A 141 8.31 -16.29 -7.71
CA ALA A 141 9.54 -17.02 -7.45
C ALA A 141 10.34 -16.38 -6.29
N ASP A 142 10.95 -17.23 -5.48
CA ASP A 142 11.79 -16.80 -4.38
C ASP A 142 12.96 -15.93 -4.85
N LYS A 143 13.34 -14.99 -3.99
CA LYS A 143 14.49 -14.12 -4.21
C LYS A 143 15.60 -14.41 -3.20
N SER A 144 16.82 -14.00 -3.55
CA SER A 144 17.93 -13.96 -2.60
C SER A 144 18.57 -12.59 -2.68
N GLU A 145 18.63 -11.87 -1.55
CA GLU A 145 19.19 -10.53 -1.47
C GLU A 145 19.90 -10.36 -0.12
N ALA A 146 21.09 -9.76 -0.13
CA ALA A 146 21.91 -9.54 1.06
C ALA A 146 22.06 -10.80 1.96
N GLY A 147 22.25 -11.97 1.35
CA GLY A 147 22.38 -13.26 2.05
C GLY A 147 21.08 -13.84 2.62
N LYS A 148 19.94 -13.18 2.40
CA LYS A 148 18.62 -13.63 2.87
C LYS A 148 17.87 -14.39 1.80
N LYS A 149 17.11 -15.41 2.21
CA LYS A 149 16.11 -16.09 1.37
C LYS A 149 14.75 -15.40 1.58
N LEU A 150 14.14 -14.94 0.50
CA LEU A 150 12.97 -14.09 0.53
C LEU A 150 11.84 -14.70 -0.28
N HIS A 151 10.62 -14.66 0.24
CA HIS A 151 9.41 -14.80 -0.57
C HIS A 151 9.10 -13.46 -1.24
N GLU A 152 8.82 -13.47 -2.54
CA GLU A 152 8.27 -12.31 -3.22
C GLU A 152 6.76 -12.46 -3.37
N ILE A 153 6.00 -11.49 -2.84
CA ILE A 153 4.55 -11.45 -2.96
C ILE A 153 4.16 -10.22 -3.76
N GLU A 154 3.39 -10.44 -4.81
CA GLU A 154 2.78 -9.41 -5.62
C GLU A 154 1.37 -9.12 -5.10
N LEU A 155 1.06 -7.86 -4.87
CA LEU A 155 -0.25 -7.35 -4.46
C LEU A 155 -0.79 -6.42 -5.55
N THR A 156 -2.00 -6.68 -6.03
CA THR A 156 -2.71 -5.83 -7.00
C THR A 156 -3.97 -5.29 -6.34
N PRO A 157 -4.15 -3.97 -6.19
CA PRO A 157 -5.31 -3.42 -5.52
C PRO A 157 -6.59 -3.71 -6.31
N TYR A 158 -7.67 -4.06 -5.60
CA TYR A 158 -9.01 -4.17 -6.20
C TYR A 158 -9.53 -2.78 -6.60
N ASP A 159 -9.30 -1.79 -5.74
CA ASP A 159 -9.66 -0.41 -6.01
C ASP A 159 -8.71 0.20 -7.07
N LYS A 160 -9.24 0.40 -8.27
CA LYS A 160 -8.51 0.98 -9.40
C LYS A 160 -8.33 2.50 -9.31
N THR A 161 -8.96 3.15 -8.34
CA THR A 161 -8.80 4.61 -8.13
C THR A 161 -7.52 4.96 -7.38
N LYS A 162 -6.88 3.99 -6.70
CA LYS A 162 -5.60 4.20 -5.99
C LYS A 162 -4.53 4.76 -6.93
N SER A 163 -3.64 5.61 -6.41
CA SER A 163 -2.51 6.20 -7.16
C SER A 163 -1.52 5.15 -7.66
N PHE A 164 -1.46 4.00 -7.01
CA PHE A 164 -0.59 2.89 -7.36
C PHE A 164 -1.38 1.71 -7.93
N PHE A 165 -0.73 0.90 -8.75
CA PHE A 165 -1.35 -0.26 -9.41
C PHE A 165 -0.78 -1.60 -8.97
N LYS A 166 0.37 -1.62 -8.26
CA LYS A 166 1.02 -2.84 -7.79
C LYS A 166 1.93 -2.56 -6.60
N VAL A 167 2.01 -3.54 -5.70
CA VAL A 167 2.98 -3.56 -4.59
C VAL A 167 3.68 -4.90 -4.59
N TYR A 168 5.00 -4.91 -4.46
CA TYR A 168 5.80 -6.11 -4.20
C TYR A 168 6.29 -6.09 -2.77
N LEU A 169 6.10 -7.20 -2.06
CA LEU A 169 6.67 -7.43 -0.74
C LEU A 169 7.75 -8.49 -0.84
N LEU A 170 8.93 -8.22 -0.30
CA LEU A 170 9.93 -9.22 -0.02
C LEU A 170 9.86 -9.59 1.46
N VAL A 171 9.56 -10.84 1.75
CA VAL A 171 9.40 -11.36 3.11
C VAL A 171 10.56 -12.30 3.44
N ASP A 172 11.27 -12.01 4.51
CA ASP A 172 12.36 -12.86 5.01
C ASP A 172 11.79 -14.20 5.52
N LYS A 173 12.23 -15.30 4.90
CA LYS A 173 11.74 -16.66 5.20
C LYS A 173 12.07 -17.11 6.61
N ALA A 174 13.20 -16.67 7.17
CA ALA A 174 13.65 -17.06 8.50
C ALA A 174 12.88 -16.31 9.60
N THR A 175 12.79 -14.98 9.46
CA THR A 175 12.22 -14.12 10.51
C THR A 175 10.72 -13.85 10.35
N LYS A 176 10.12 -14.18 9.19
CA LYS A 176 8.73 -13.85 8.85
C LYS A 176 8.42 -12.36 9.02
N THR A 177 9.38 -11.52 8.60
CA THR A 177 9.24 -10.06 8.61
C THR A 177 9.36 -9.50 7.20
N ILE A 178 8.76 -8.35 6.94
CA ILE A 178 8.92 -7.65 5.67
C ILE A 178 10.36 -7.12 5.60
N TYR A 179 11.09 -7.56 4.59
CA TYR A 179 12.43 -7.08 4.26
C TYR A 179 12.37 -5.83 3.39
N SER A 180 11.51 -5.84 2.36
CA SER A 180 11.35 -4.71 1.45
C SER A 180 9.93 -4.61 0.93
N THR A 181 9.50 -3.38 0.64
CA THR A 181 8.24 -3.06 -0.02
C THR A 181 8.53 -2.16 -1.21
N LYS A 182 8.07 -2.55 -2.42
CA LYS A 182 8.13 -1.73 -3.63
C LYS A 182 6.71 -1.38 -4.08
N ILE A 183 6.39 -0.09 -4.11
CA ILE A 183 5.10 0.45 -4.56
C ILE A 183 5.28 1.02 -5.95
N MET A 184 4.48 0.57 -6.91
CA MET A 184 4.50 1.04 -8.30
C MET A 184 3.36 2.01 -8.53
N GLU A 185 3.69 3.30 -8.65
CA GLU A 185 2.73 4.38 -8.90
C GLU A 185 2.33 4.43 -10.39
N LYS A 186 1.11 4.87 -10.64
CA LYS A 186 0.61 5.11 -12.00
C LYS A 186 1.35 6.25 -12.72
N SER A 187 1.96 7.15 -11.96
CA SER A 187 2.84 8.22 -12.46
C SER A 187 4.12 7.71 -13.10
N GLY A 188 4.44 6.40 -12.93
CA GLY A 188 5.70 5.80 -13.35
C GLY A 188 6.81 5.90 -12.31
N VAL A 189 6.59 6.57 -11.19
CA VAL A 189 7.53 6.57 -10.06
C VAL A 189 7.33 5.32 -9.23
N HIS A 190 8.43 4.71 -8.77
CA HIS A 190 8.40 3.59 -7.85
C HIS A 190 9.02 3.99 -6.51
N TYR A 191 8.35 3.61 -5.43
CA TYR A 191 8.85 3.83 -4.06
C TYR A 191 9.30 2.50 -3.46
N VAL A 192 10.55 2.44 -3.02
CA VAL A 192 11.13 1.23 -2.42
C VAL A 192 11.55 1.54 -0.99
N TYR A 193 11.04 0.74 -0.06
CA TYR A 193 11.39 0.78 1.36
C TYR A 193 12.09 -0.52 1.72
N THR A 194 13.35 -0.46 2.15
CA THR A 194 14.11 -1.62 2.61
C THR A 194 14.40 -1.49 4.10
N VAL A 195 13.96 -2.45 4.90
CA VAL A 195 14.17 -2.48 6.35
C VAL A 195 15.58 -2.98 6.65
N ASN A 196 16.39 -2.14 7.29
CA ASN A 196 17.76 -2.51 7.70
C ASN A 196 17.78 -3.19 9.06
N ALA A 197 16.98 -2.70 10.00
CA ALA A 197 16.86 -3.26 11.34
C ALA A 197 15.42 -3.07 11.84
N LEU A 198 14.92 -4.08 12.55
CA LEU A 198 13.63 -4.08 13.22
C LEU A 198 13.79 -4.61 14.64
N ASN A 199 13.37 -3.82 15.63
CA ASN A 199 13.32 -4.20 17.03
C ASN A 199 11.86 -4.15 17.49
N GLY A 200 11.27 -5.32 17.74
CA GLY A 200 9.96 -5.46 18.33
C GLY A 200 10.03 -5.29 19.85
N ASN A 201 8.99 -4.71 20.44
CA ASN A 201 8.88 -4.45 21.89
C ASN A 201 9.93 -3.47 22.42
N ALA A 202 10.49 -2.60 21.58
CA ALA A 202 11.39 -1.53 22.02
C ALA A 202 10.65 -0.60 22.99
N PRO A 203 11.26 -0.15 24.09
CA PRO A 203 10.63 0.83 24.98
C PRO A 203 10.48 2.17 24.23
N ILE A 204 9.24 2.62 24.02
CA ILE A 204 8.91 3.86 23.32
C ILE A 204 7.92 4.65 24.17
N GLY A 205 8.32 5.86 24.60
CA GLY A 205 7.45 6.81 25.29
C GLY A 205 6.39 7.39 24.34
N ASP A 206 5.24 7.79 24.85
CA ASP A 206 4.16 8.34 24.03
C ASP A 206 4.48 9.73 23.49
N ASP A 207 5.39 10.47 24.10
CA ASP A 207 5.92 11.76 23.65
C ASP A 207 6.62 11.70 22.29
N VAL A 208 7.12 10.52 21.89
CA VAL A 208 7.74 10.29 20.58
C VAL A 208 6.76 10.53 19.44
N PHE A 209 5.46 10.35 19.67
CA PHE A 209 4.40 10.36 18.64
C PHE A 209 3.70 11.71 18.51
N VAL A 210 4.05 12.69 19.32
CA VAL A 210 3.45 14.03 19.34
C VAL A 210 4.46 15.04 18.83
N PHE A 211 4.00 15.97 17.97
CA PHE A 211 4.82 17.11 17.57
C PHE A 211 4.85 18.15 18.70
N ASP A 212 6.00 18.37 19.30
CA ASP A 212 6.20 19.39 20.31
C ASP A 212 6.79 20.65 19.69
N LYS A 213 5.95 21.68 19.46
CA LYS A 213 6.36 22.95 18.86
C LYS A 213 7.58 23.60 19.55
N LYS A 214 7.76 23.38 20.86
CA LYS A 214 8.89 23.94 21.62
C LYS A 214 10.24 23.43 21.12
N LYS A 215 10.28 22.24 20.50
CA LYS A 215 11.51 21.65 19.94
C LYS A 215 11.85 22.16 18.55
N TYR A 216 10.99 23.02 17.95
CA TYR A 216 11.13 23.52 16.59
C TYR A 216 10.95 25.06 16.55
N PRO A 217 11.98 25.84 16.94
CA PRO A 217 11.91 27.29 16.98
C PRO A 217 11.54 27.89 15.63
N GLY A 218 10.60 28.87 15.61
CA GLY A 218 10.18 29.56 14.41
C GLY A 218 9.34 28.71 13.43
N VAL A 219 8.87 27.51 13.85
CA VAL A 219 8.04 26.67 12.98
C VAL A 219 6.70 27.34 12.67
N GLU A 220 6.34 27.43 11.41
CA GLU A 220 5.01 27.81 10.95
C GLU A 220 4.05 26.62 11.11
N LEU A 221 2.83 26.92 11.60
CA LEU A 221 1.83 25.89 11.88
C LEU A 221 0.61 26.14 11.01
N VAL A 222 0.29 25.15 10.15
CA VAL A 222 -0.90 25.10 9.31
C VAL A 222 -1.86 24.06 9.84
N ASP A 223 -3.01 24.49 10.38
CA ASP A 223 -4.03 23.60 10.94
C ASP A 223 -5.15 23.33 9.92
N LEU A 224 -5.27 22.05 9.48
CA LEU A 224 -6.24 21.57 8.51
C LEU A 224 -7.32 20.64 9.12
N ARG A 225 -7.51 20.67 10.45
CA ARG A 225 -8.45 19.77 11.15
C ARG A 225 -9.91 20.18 11.03
#